data_ed837307bdc12c4ce30b58b47e9fbcce
#
_entry.id   ed837307bdc12c4ce30b58b47e9fbcce
#
_cell.length_a   1.000
_cell.length_b   1.000
_cell.length_c   1.000
_cell.angle_alpha   90.00
_cell.angle_beta   90.00
_cell.angle_gamma   90.00
#
_symmetry.space_group_name_H-M   'P 1'
#
loop_
_entity.id
_entity.type
_entity.pdbx_description
1 polymer ?
#
loop_
_entity_poly.entity_id
_entity_poly.type
_entity_poly.pdbx_seq_one_letter_code
_entity_poly.pdbx_strand_id
1 'polypeptide(L)'
;MVAGVDDLGTEQIRHILSRATALRAGAPSKLPRPPLVGLLFLEDSLRTRVGFAAATARLGGQSIDVVERRGNAAAVPEGWADTLRVVSGYVDLVVARPGRPLDVAQLKPMLVSSFLNGGDAGRHGEHPSQALIDLYAIEQARGPVSELTVAVCGDLRMRAVRSLLRLFARFPPRRLVAITDPHLAGDEELPAEQRKPWDVDDVDVLYVAGIPHGALDEPGRARLRVDRKALAALPPGAVVLSPMPVIDEIASNARDDPRIGMFEQSDDALFVRMALIETILIEALLV
;
A
#
# COMPACT_ATOMS: atom_id res chain seq x y z
N MET A 1 4.02 5.25 16.39
CA MET A 1 4.91 4.82 15.27
C MET A 1 4.23 3.68 14.54
N VAL A 2 4.10 3.76 13.19
CA VAL A 2 3.55 2.70 12.33
C VAL A 2 4.64 2.31 11.31
N ALA A 3 5.40 1.27 11.61
CA ALA A 3 6.44 0.73 10.73
C ALA A 3 5.92 -0.40 9.84
N GLY A 4 4.99 -1.21 10.35
CA GLY A 4 4.32 -2.29 9.63
C GLY A 4 2.83 -2.35 9.91
N VAL A 5 2.14 -3.27 9.24
CA VAL A 5 0.70 -3.51 9.45
C VAL A 5 0.40 -3.93 10.89
N ASP A 6 1.33 -4.67 11.51
CA ASP A 6 1.16 -5.22 12.85
C ASP A 6 1.22 -4.17 13.97
N ASP A 7 1.71 -2.96 13.67
CA ASP A 7 1.68 -1.83 14.61
C ASP A 7 0.26 -1.22 14.78
N LEU A 8 -0.68 -1.60 13.92
CA LEU A 8 -2.08 -1.17 13.98
C LEU A 8 -2.96 -2.27 14.58
N GLY A 9 -3.74 -1.96 15.59
CA GLY A 9 -4.73 -2.89 16.15
C GLY A 9 -5.89 -3.17 15.19
N THR A 10 -6.60 -4.29 15.35
CA THR A 10 -7.74 -4.66 14.49
C THR A 10 -8.85 -3.60 14.52
N GLU A 11 -9.21 -3.13 15.70
CA GLU A 11 -10.21 -2.06 15.88
C GLU A 11 -9.75 -0.73 15.26
N GLN A 12 -8.47 -0.41 15.38
CA GLN A 12 -7.88 0.78 14.77
C GLN A 12 -7.93 0.71 13.24
N ILE A 13 -7.65 -0.45 12.64
CA ILE A 13 -7.79 -0.67 11.20
C ILE A 13 -9.24 -0.47 10.76
N ARG A 14 -10.22 -1.09 11.46
CA ARG A 14 -11.65 -0.90 11.17
C ARG A 14 -12.07 0.56 11.31
N HIS A 15 -11.56 1.25 12.32
CA HIS A 15 -11.79 2.70 12.49
C HIS A 15 -11.26 3.49 11.30
N ILE A 16 -10.02 3.23 10.85
CA ILE A 16 -9.41 3.91 9.68
C ILE A 16 -10.26 3.70 8.42
N LEU A 17 -10.70 2.47 8.13
CA LEU A 17 -11.50 2.18 6.94
C LEU A 17 -12.89 2.85 7.01
N SER A 18 -13.57 2.78 8.16
CA SER A 18 -14.84 3.49 8.38
C SER A 18 -14.67 5.01 8.26
N ARG A 19 -13.57 5.54 8.81
CA ARG A 19 -13.28 6.97 8.74
C ARG A 19 -12.97 7.42 7.32
N ALA A 20 -12.27 6.60 6.52
CA ALA A 20 -12.04 6.85 5.09
C ALA A 20 -13.37 6.98 4.33
N THR A 21 -14.33 6.09 4.60
CA THR A 21 -15.68 6.16 4.02
C THR A 21 -16.39 7.46 4.39
N ALA A 22 -16.33 7.89 5.66
CA ALA A 22 -16.93 9.14 6.11
C ALA A 22 -16.26 10.36 5.43
N LEU A 23 -14.92 10.38 5.32
CA LEU A 23 -14.18 11.45 4.65
C LEU A 23 -14.50 11.51 3.15
N ARG A 24 -14.64 10.36 2.49
CA ARG A 24 -15.10 10.26 1.10
C ARG A 24 -16.50 10.85 0.91
N ALA A 25 -17.37 10.67 1.89
CA ALA A 25 -18.71 11.26 1.92
C ALA A 25 -18.74 12.75 2.33
N GLY A 26 -17.57 13.38 2.52
CA GLY A 26 -17.47 14.82 2.83
C GLY A 26 -17.48 15.16 4.32
N ALA A 27 -17.29 14.18 5.23
CA ALA A 27 -17.16 14.47 6.64
C ALA A 27 -15.95 15.40 6.92
N PRO A 28 -16.05 16.36 7.84
CA PRO A 28 -14.95 17.25 8.19
C PRO A 28 -13.81 16.50 8.91
N SER A 29 -12.60 17.08 8.86
CA SER A 29 -11.47 16.61 9.68
C SER A 29 -11.83 16.67 11.17
N LYS A 30 -11.34 15.68 11.94
CA LYS A 30 -11.44 15.64 13.41
C LYS A 30 -10.17 16.16 14.09
N LEU A 31 -9.14 16.54 13.32
CA LEU A 31 -7.93 17.11 13.89
C LEU A 31 -8.21 18.45 14.56
N PRO A 32 -7.66 18.70 15.77
CA PRO A 32 -7.90 19.97 16.50
C PRO A 32 -7.20 21.16 15.85
N ARG A 33 -6.21 20.90 15.00
CA ARG A 33 -5.48 21.91 14.21
C ARG A 33 -4.96 21.32 12.90
N PRO A 34 -4.67 22.15 11.90
CA PRO A 34 -4.02 21.71 10.66
C PRO A 34 -2.69 20.99 10.93
N PRO A 35 -2.46 19.79 10.36
CA PRO A 35 -1.23 19.05 10.58
C PRO A 35 -0.09 19.54 9.70
N LEU A 36 1.15 19.44 10.20
CA LEU A 36 2.37 19.58 9.42
C LEU A 36 3.01 18.20 9.22
N VAL A 37 3.13 17.73 7.96
CA VAL A 37 3.63 16.40 7.63
C VAL A 37 4.95 16.48 6.88
N GLY A 38 6.00 15.86 7.39
CA GLY A 38 7.27 15.70 6.70
C GLY A 38 7.23 14.48 5.75
N LEU A 39 7.49 14.70 4.47
CA LEU A 39 7.57 13.66 3.44
C LEU A 39 9.04 13.35 3.14
N LEU A 40 9.60 12.34 3.81
CA LEU A 40 11.01 11.96 3.71
C LEU A 40 11.18 10.79 2.76
N PHE A 41 11.30 11.08 1.46
CA PHE A 41 11.36 10.10 0.38
C PHE A 41 12.76 10.05 -0.26
N LEU A 42 13.55 9.05 0.11
CA LEU A 42 14.88 8.77 -0.46
C LEU A 42 14.82 7.75 -1.62
N GLU A 43 13.70 7.08 -1.79
CA GLU A 43 13.37 6.24 -2.94
C GLU A 43 12.21 6.88 -3.71
N ASP A 44 12.30 6.92 -5.02
CA ASP A 44 11.27 7.50 -5.88
C ASP A 44 9.91 6.84 -5.67
N SER A 45 8.90 7.66 -5.42
CA SER A 45 7.52 7.21 -5.27
C SER A 45 6.53 8.33 -5.53
N LEU A 46 6.16 8.51 -6.79
CA LEU A 46 5.22 9.57 -7.19
C LEU A 46 3.88 9.44 -6.43
N ARG A 47 3.22 8.29 -6.55
CA ARG A 47 1.85 8.11 -6.00
C ARG A 47 1.80 8.23 -4.49
N THR A 48 2.73 7.61 -3.76
CA THR A 48 2.74 7.66 -2.29
C THR A 48 3.00 9.10 -1.81
N ARG A 49 4.01 9.76 -2.37
CA ARG A 49 4.38 11.12 -1.98
C ARG A 49 3.26 12.13 -2.29
N VAL A 50 2.78 12.16 -3.54
CA VAL A 50 1.68 13.04 -3.94
C VAL A 50 0.40 12.73 -3.17
N GLY A 51 0.11 11.43 -2.94
CA GLY A 51 -1.07 11.01 -2.18
C GLY A 51 -1.06 11.49 -0.72
N PHE A 52 0.10 11.43 -0.03
CA PHE A 52 0.20 11.98 1.32
C PHE A 52 0.19 13.50 1.34
N ALA A 53 0.83 14.16 0.37
CA ALA A 53 0.74 15.62 0.24
C ALA A 53 -0.71 16.09 0.04
N ALA A 54 -1.43 15.44 -0.88
CA ALA A 54 -2.85 15.74 -1.13
C ALA A 54 -3.73 15.45 0.08
N ALA A 55 -3.53 14.32 0.77
CA ALA A 55 -4.26 13.96 1.98
C ALA A 55 -4.05 15.01 3.09
N THR A 56 -2.80 15.44 3.30
CA THR A 56 -2.47 16.49 4.27
C THR A 56 -3.16 17.80 3.94
N ALA A 57 -3.11 18.23 2.67
CA ALA A 57 -3.77 19.46 2.22
C ALA A 57 -5.30 19.40 2.38
N ARG A 58 -5.92 18.24 2.10
CA ARG A 58 -7.37 18.02 2.31
C ARG A 58 -7.78 18.03 3.77
N LEU A 59 -6.87 17.71 4.69
CA LEU A 59 -7.06 17.87 6.13
C LEU A 59 -6.81 19.30 6.63
N GLY A 60 -6.56 20.24 5.72
CA GLY A 60 -6.26 21.65 6.02
C GLY A 60 -4.81 21.90 6.40
N GLY A 61 -3.95 20.88 6.36
CA GLY A 61 -2.55 20.93 6.76
C GLY A 61 -1.58 21.29 5.62
N GLN A 62 -0.29 21.18 5.93
CA GLN A 62 0.80 21.41 4.99
C GLN A 62 1.78 20.23 5.02
N SER A 63 2.43 19.98 3.89
CA SER A 63 3.52 19.00 3.80
C SER A 63 4.84 19.66 3.47
N ILE A 64 5.93 19.14 4.02
CA ILE A 64 7.30 19.53 3.71
C ILE A 64 7.97 18.35 3.02
N ASP A 65 8.36 18.55 1.75
CA ASP A 65 9.16 17.56 1.03
C ASP A 65 10.63 17.65 1.47
N VAL A 66 11.14 16.54 1.99
CA VAL A 66 12.57 16.36 2.29
C VAL A 66 13.16 15.50 1.19
N VAL A 67 13.88 16.13 0.27
CA VAL A 67 14.49 15.49 -0.89
C VAL A 67 16.00 15.47 -0.70
N GLU A 68 16.61 14.29 -0.77
CA GLU A 68 18.06 14.19 -0.82
C GLU A 68 18.56 14.81 -2.14
N ARG A 69 19.27 15.93 -2.06
CA ARG A 69 19.93 16.50 -3.24
C ARG A 69 21.13 15.65 -3.61
N ARG A 70 20.97 14.77 -4.56
CA ARG A 70 22.11 14.15 -5.27
C ARG A 70 22.79 15.26 -6.07
N GLY A 71 23.93 15.78 -5.63
CA GLY A 71 24.59 16.75 -6.50
C GLY A 71 25.72 17.61 -5.99
N ASN A 72 26.28 17.37 -4.80
CA ASN A 72 27.57 17.96 -4.45
C ASN A 72 28.49 16.89 -3.87
N ALA A 73 29.43 16.42 -4.69
CA ALA A 73 30.45 15.42 -4.30
C ALA A 73 31.38 15.91 -3.17
N ALA A 74 31.24 17.12 -2.68
CA ALA A 74 32.05 17.72 -1.62
C ALA A 74 31.37 17.76 -0.23
N ALA A 75 30.08 17.48 -0.13
CA ALA A 75 29.39 17.43 1.15
C ALA A 75 29.25 15.97 1.60
N VAL A 76 29.74 15.64 2.79
CA VAL A 76 29.44 14.37 3.44
C VAL A 76 27.92 14.35 3.68
N PRO A 77 27.16 13.40 3.10
CA PRO A 77 25.71 13.38 3.30
C PRO A 77 25.42 13.13 4.78
N GLU A 78 24.49 13.91 5.32
CA GLU A 78 23.98 13.69 6.66
C GLU A 78 23.42 12.25 6.78
N GLY A 79 23.64 11.61 7.90
CA GLY A 79 23.12 10.27 8.13
C GLY A 79 21.59 10.24 8.16
N TRP A 80 20.99 9.22 7.55
CA TRP A 80 19.53 9.02 7.55
C TRP A 80 18.88 9.20 8.93
N ALA A 81 19.50 8.65 9.97
CA ALA A 81 18.98 8.72 11.33
C ALA A 81 18.97 10.16 11.86
N ASP A 82 20.03 10.93 11.59
CA ASP A 82 20.15 12.32 12.00
C ASP A 82 19.12 13.20 11.27
N THR A 83 18.99 13.02 9.95
CA THR A 83 17.96 13.69 9.16
C THR A 83 16.56 13.40 9.70
N LEU A 84 16.26 12.12 9.99
CA LEU A 84 14.97 11.72 10.56
C LEU A 84 14.73 12.36 11.93
N ARG A 85 15.77 12.37 12.80
CA ARG A 85 15.69 13.00 14.12
C ARG A 85 15.40 14.50 14.01
N VAL A 86 16.09 15.20 13.12
CA VAL A 86 15.90 16.64 12.91
C VAL A 86 14.51 16.94 12.35
N VAL A 87 14.12 16.25 11.26
CA VAL A 87 12.81 16.45 10.61
C VAL A 87 11.67 16.14 11.58
N SER A 88 11.77 15.05 12.35
CA SER A 88 10.75 14.68 13.34
C SER A 88 10.56 15.70 14.45
N GLY A 89 11.56 16.57 14.69
CA GLY A 89 11.45 17.68 15.64
C GLY A 89 10.68 18.89 15.09
N TYR A 90 10.41 18.95 13.79
CA TYR A 90 9.78 20.11 13.15
C TYR A 90 8.34 19.85 12.70
N VAL A 91 7.90 18.60 12.63
CA VAL A 91 6.61 18.20 12.07
C VAL A 91 5.79 17.37 13.06
N ASP A 92 4.50 17.20 12.80
CA ASP A 92 3.60 16.38 13.62
C ASP A 92 3.68 14.90 13.25
N LEU A 93 3.97 14.61 11.98
CA LEU A 93 4.09 13.26 11.42
C LEU A 93 5.20 13.23 10.37
N VAL A 94 6.08 12.25 10.44
CA VAL A 94 6.98 11.91 9.33
C VAL A 94 6.43 10.72 8.57
N VAL A 95 6.21 10.87 7.27
CA VAL A 95 5.99 9.75 6.34
C VAL A 95 7.30 9.48 5.62
N ALA A 96 7.91 8.32 5.88
CA ALA A 96 9.23 8.02 5.36
C ALA A 96 9.27 6.83 4.41
N ARG A 97 10.00 6.99 3.29
CA ARG A 97 10.34 5.93 2.34
C ARG A 97 11.84 5.90 2.12
N PRO A 98 12.58 5.16 2.97
CA PRO A 98 14.04 5.27 3.07
C PRO A 98 14.82 4.61 1.94
N GLY A 99 14.21 3.79 1.08
CA GLY A 99 14.90 3.00 0.06
C GLY A 99 15.79 1.88 0.63
N ARG A 100 15.66 1.61 1.92
CA ARG A 100 16.37 0.58 2.70
C ARG A 100 15.42 -0.03 3.74
N PRO A 101 15.77 -1.18 4.35
CA PRO A 101 15.00 -1.71 5.47
C PRO A 101 14.95 -0.73 6.64
N LEU A 102 13.81 -0.66 7.32
CA LEU A 102 13.67 0.10 8.57
C LEU A 102 14.21 -0.72 9.74
N ASP A 103 15.15 -0.14 10.47
CA ASP A 103 15.56 -0.62 11.80
C ASP A 103 14.72 0.09 12.85
N VAL A 104 13.58 -0.52 13.22
CA VAL A 104 12.62 0.06 14.18
C VAL A 104 13.26 0.27 15.56
N ALA A 105 14.14 -0.63 16.00
CA ALA A 105 14.79 -0.54 17.30
C ALA A 105 15.73 0.67 17.37
N GLN A 106 16.44 0.96 16.28
CA GLN A 106 17.31 2.12 16.16
C GLN A 106 16.51 3.42 16.01
N LEU A 107 15.43 3.41 15.23
CA LEU A 107 14.70 4.63 14.86
C LEU A 107 13.76 5.12 15.97
N LYS A 108 13.08 4.22 16.67
CA LYS A 108 12.05 4.56 17.65
C LYS A 108 12.52 5.55 18.73
N PRO A 109 13.71 5.38 19.36
CA PRO A 109 14.18 6.31 20.39
C PRO A 109 14.60 7.69 19.82
N MET A 110 14.78 7.82 18.52
CA MET A 110 15.19 9.07 17.86
C MET A 110 14.02 9.94 17.43
N LEU A 111 12.83 9.37 17.30
CA LEU A 111 11.64 10.08 16.84
C LEU A 111 11.09 11.02 17.91
N VAL A 112 10.80 12.27 17.51
CA VAL A 112 10.14 13.28 18.33
C VAL A 112 8.65 13.34 18.02
N SER A 113 8.28 13.17 16.74
CA SER A 113 6.89 13.15 16.28
C SER A 113 6.42 11.75 15.91
N SER A 114 5.18 11.65 15.50
CA SER A 114 4.62 10.43 14.92
C SER A 114 5.38 10.01 13.65
N PHE A 115 5.39 8.71 13.37
CA PHE A 115 6.07 8.12 12.21
C PHE A 115 5.19 7.11 11.49
N LEU A 116 5.22 7.17 10.16
CA LEU A 116 4.55 6.23 9.27
C LEU A 116 5.50 5.75 8.18
N ASN A 117 5.62 4.43 8.02
CA ASN A 117 6.32 3.82 6.90
C ASN A 117 5.56 4.03 5.58
N GLY A 118 6.13 4.81 4.66
CA GLY A 118 5.64 5.05 3.29
C GLY A 118 6.08 3.99 2.27
N GLY A 119 6.58 2.86 2.74
CA GLY A 119 7.07 1.74 1.95
C GLY A 119 8.60 1.61 2.03
N ASP A 120 9.11 0.82 2.97
CA ASP A 120 10.52 0.51 3.06
C ASP A 120 10.95 -0.62 2.12
N ALA A 121 12.25 -0.82 1.98
CA ALA A 121 12.84 -1.82 1.10
C ALA A 121 13.30 -3.06 1.88
N GLY A 122 13.82 -4.05 1.13
CA GLY A 122 14.39 -5.27 1.66
C GLY A 122 13.42 -6.44 1.69
N ARG A 123 13.96 -7.62 2.09
CA ARG A 123 13.23 -8.89 2.08
C ARG A 123 11.96 -8.87 2.93
N HIS A 124 11.96 -8.11 4.02
CA HIS A 124 10.83 -7.98 4.95
C HIS A 124 10.20 -6.58 4.90
N GLY A 125 10.53 -5.79 3.88
CA GLY A 125 9.96 -4.45 3.71
C GLY A 125 8.45 -4.48 3.60
N GLU A 126 7.80 -3.47 4.16
CA GLU A 126 6.35 -3.34 4.20
C GLU A 126 5.84 -2.04 3.56
N HIS A 127 4.56 -2.00 3.30
CA HIS A 127 3.86 -0.81 2.86
C HIS A 127 2.49 -0.73 3.54
N PRO A 128 2.43 -0.42 4.85
CA PRO A 128 1.21 -0.52 5.64
C PRO A 128 0.06 0.32 5.08
N SER A 129 0.33 1.54 4.62
CA SER A 129 -0.71 2.38 4.02
C SER A 129 -1.28 1.79 2.72
N GLN A 130 -0.47 1.06 1.92
CA GLN A 130 -0.97 0.40 0.72
C GLN A 130 -1.89 -0.77 1.07
N ALA A 131 -1.52 -1.60 2.05
CA ALA A 131 -2.37 -2.70 2.49
C ALA A 131 -3.77 -2.23 2.97
N LEU A 132 -3.82 -1.11 3.70
CA LEU A 132 -5.09 -0.50 4.11
C LEU A 132 -5.91 0.00 2.92
N ILE A 133 -5.26 0.60 1.93
CA ILE A 133 -5.90 1.04 0.68
C ILE A 133 -6.47 -0.16 -0.08
N ASP A 134 -5.69 -1.23 -0.16
CA ASP A 134 -6.09 -2.44 -0.89
C ASP A 134 -7.29 -3.12 -0.21
N LEU A 135 -7.27 -3.28 1.12
CA LEU A 135 -8.40 -3.82 1.87
C LEU A 135 -9.64 -2.91 1.72
N TYR A 136 -9.46 -1.59 1.82
CA TYR A 136 -10.55 -0.63 1.63
C TYR A 136 -11.17 -0.77 0.24
N ALA A 137 -10.35 -0.79 -0.83
CA ALA A 137 -10.83 -0.91 -2.20
C ALA A 137 -11.55 -2.24 -2.45
N ILE A 138 -11.04 -3.35 -1.90
CA ILE A 138 -11.70 -4.66 -1.95
C ILE A 138 -13.09 -4.58 -1.34
N GLU A 139 -13.20 -4.05 -0.11
CA GLU A 139 -14.49 -3.98 0.61
C GLU A 139 -15.45 -2.95 -0.01
N GLN A 140 -14.95 -1.85 -0.59
CA GLN A 140 -15.80 -0.90 -1.32
C GLN A 140 -16.38 -1.50 -2.61
N ALA A 141 -15.57 -2.29 -3.32
CA ALA A 141 -15.97 -2.88 -4.59
C ALA A 141 -16.90 -4.09 -4.44
N ARG A 142 -16.71 -4.92 -3.41
CA ARG A 142 -17.32 -6.25 -3.32
C ARG A 142 -17.95 -6.59 -1.96
N GLY A 143 -17.87 -5.69 -0.98
CA GLY A 143 -18.35 -5.96 0.38
C GLY A 143 -17.31 -6.65 1.27
N PRO A 144 -17.72 -7.22 2.42
CA PRO A 144 -16.81 -7.73 3.43
C PRO A 144 -15.83 -8.78 2.87
N VAL A 145 -14.54 -8.58 3.09
CA VAL A 145 -13.49 -9.47 2.57
C VAL A 145 -13.68 -10.93 3.02
N SER A 146 -14.27 -11.15 4.20
CA SER A 146 -14.57 -12.48 4.74
C SER A 146 -15.57 -13.31 3.91
N GLU A 147 -16.29 -12.67 3.00
CA GLU A 147 -17.26 -13.31 2.11
C GLU A 147 -16.69 -13.57 0.71
N LEU A 148 -15.46 -13.13 0.43
CA LEU A 148 -14.89 -13.09 -0.91
C LEU A 148 -13.84 -14.17 -1.15
N THR A 149 -13.77 -14.66 -2.38
CA THR A 149 -12.60 -15.36 -2.92
C THR A 149 -11.66 -14.31 -3.52
N VAL A 150 -10.50 -14.12 -2.92
CA VAL A 150 -9.47 -13.18 -3.37
C VAL A 150 -8.31 -13.94 -3.98
N ALA A 151 -8.00 -13.66 -5.25
CA ALA A 151 -6.82 -14.19 -5.93
C ALA A 151 -5.73 -13.12 -6.03
N VAL A 152 -4.50 -13.46 -5.64
CA VAL A 152 -3.32 -12.63 -5.84
C VAL A 152 -2.51 -13.22 -6.98
N CYS A 153 -2.33 -12.42 -8.05
CA CYS A 153 -1.62 -12.82 -9.26
C CYS A 153 -0.34 -12.01 -9.44
N GLY A 154 0.80 -12.65 -9.74
CA GLY A 154 2.08 -12.00 -10.03
C GLY A 154 3.16 -12.25 -8.97
N ASP A 155 3.96 -11.22 -8.64
CA ASP A 155 5.08 -11.34 -7.68
C ASP A 155 4.61 -11.19 -6.23
N LEU A 156 4.53 -12.32 -5.52
CA LEU A 156 4.09 -12.35 -4.11
C LEU A 156 5.14 -11.80 -3.14
N ARG A 157 6.38 -11.57 -3.60
CA ARG A 157 7.48 -11.00 -2.80
C ARG A 157 7.40 -9.47 -2.69
N MET A 158 6.49 -8.83 -3.46
CA MET A 158 6.32 -7.37 -3.37
C MET A 158 5.88 -6.95 -1.97
N ARG A 159 6.47 -5.86 -1.46
CA ARG A 159 6.14 -5.29 -0.14
C ARG A 159 4.65 -4.97 0.03
N ALA A 160 3.97 -4.51 -1.04
CA ALA A 160 2.52 -4.26 -1.00
C ALA A 160 1.73 -5.56 -0.80
N VAL A 161 2.09 -6.62 -1.55
CA VAL A 161 1.47 -7.95 -1.41
C VAL A 161 1.73 -8.52 -0.02
N ARG A 162 2.97 -8.44 0.46
CA ARG A 162 3.34 -8.94 1.80
C ARG A 162 2.52 -8.25 2.89
N SER A 163 2.40 -6.94 2.86
CA SER A 163 1.59 -6.21 3.83
C SER A 163 0.10 -6.53 3.73
N LEU A 164 -0.42 -6.75 2.50
CA LEU A 164 -1.81 -7.19 2.30
C LEU A 164 -2.03 -8.60 2.86
N LEU A 165 -1.12 -9.53 2.63
CA LEU A 165 -1.21 -10.90 3.16
C LEU A 165 -1.14 -10.94 4.69
N ARG A 166 -0.30 -10.10 5.32
CA ARG A 166 -0.29 -9.91 6.78
C ARG A 166 -1.64 -9.36 7.28
N LEU A 167 -2.23 -8.43 6.52
CA LEU A 167 -3.55 -7.90 6.86
C LEU A 167 -4.63 -8.99 6.75
N PHE A 168 -4.55 -9.87 5.75
CA PHE A 168 -5.44 -11.02 5.60
C PHE A 168 -5.31 -12.08 6.70
N ALA A 169 -4.19 -12.15 7.41
CA ALA A 169 -4.09 -12.98 8.60
C ALA A 169 -5.06 -12.54 9.72
N ARG A 170 -5.46 -11.26 9.75
CA ARG A 170 -6.42 -10.68 10.70
C ARG A 170 -7.80 -10.45 10.12
N PHE A 171 -7.89 -10.24 8.83
CA PHE A 171 -9.11 -10.05 8.04
C PHE A 171 -9.14 -11.09 6.92
N PRO A 172 -9.28 -12.39 7.26
CA PRO A 172 -9.16 -13.45 6.26
C PRO A 172 -10.28 -13.36 5.22
N PRO A 173 -9.95 -13.45 3.93
CA PRO A 173 -10.96 -13.70 2.91
C PRO A 173 -11.57 -15.09 3.11
N ARG A 174 -12.78 -15.30 2.58
CA ARG A 174 -13.40 -16.65 2.57
C ARG A 174 -12.46 -17.68 1.94
N ARG A 175 -11.79 -17.32 0.86
CA ARG A 175 -10.74 -18.11 0.21
C ARG A 175 -9.64 -17.17 -0.30
N LEU A 176 -8.40 -17.56 -0.07
CA LEU A 176 -7.23 -16.90 -0.63
C LEU A 176 -6.59 -17.80 -1.68
N VAL A 177 -6.41 -17.28 -2.87
CA VAL A 177 -5.84 -17.98 -4.02
C VAL A 177 -4.54 -17.29 -4.45
N ALA A 178 -3.51 -18.05 -4.77
CA ALA A 178 -2.26 -17.55 -5.33
C ALA A 178 -2.08 -18.06 -6.76
N ILE A 179 -1.86 -17.12 -7.68
CA ILE A 179 -1.57 -17.38 -9.10
C ILE A 179 -0.19 -16.78 -9.39
N THR A 180 0.84 -17.57 -9.25
CA THR A 180 2.21 -17.08 -9.33
C THR A 180 3.14 -18.08 -10.00
N ASP A 181 4.30 -17.62 -10.44
CA ASP A 181 5.40 -18.49 -10.84
C ASP A 181 6.17 -18.93 -9.57
N PRO A 182 6.68 -20.16 -9.49
CA PRO A 182 7.45 -20.63 -8.33
C PRO A 182 8.62 -19.69 -7.93
N HIS A 183 9.26 -19.02 -8.89
CA HIS A 183 10.33 -18.07 -8.62
C HIS A 183 9.84 -16.74 -7.99
N LEU A 184 8.53 -16.48 -8.00
CA LEU A 184 7.88 -15.28 -7.49
C LEU A 184 7.02 -15.55 -6.24
N ALA A 185 6.94 -16.79 -5.79
CA ALA A 185 6.11 -17.17 -4.65
C ALA A 185 6.62 -16.63 -3.30
N GLY A 186 7.91 -16.34 -3.20
CA GLY A 186 8.55 -15.97 -1.93
C GLY A 186 8.93 -17.20 -1.08
N ASP A 187 9.48 -16.93 0.10
CA ASP A 187 10.00 -17.97 1.00
C ASP A 187 9.03 -18.26 2.17
N GLU A 188 7.99 -17.47 2.33
CA GLU A 188 7.01 -17.63 3.41
C GLU A 188 5.91 -18.60 2.95
N GLU A 189 5.54 -19.52 3.82
CA GLU A 189 4.40 -20.42 3.58
C GLU A 189 3.12 -19.58 3.63
N LEU A 190 2.48 -19.42 2.48
CA LEU A 190 1.24 -18.67 2.37
C LEU A 190 0.05 -19.62 2.59
N PRO A 191 -0.91 -19.25 3.45
CA PRO A 191 -2.15 -20.01 3.61
C PRO A 191 -3.11 -19.78 2.42
N ALA A 192 -2.57 -19.93 1.20
CA ALA A 192 -3.28 -19.66 -0.05
C ALA A 192 -3.33 -20.91 -0.92
N GLU A 193 -4.47 -21.14 -1.54
CA GLU A 193 -4.65 -22.20 -2.54
C GLU A 193 -3.87 -21.83 -3.80
N GLN A 194 -2.88 -22.64 -4.18
CA GLN A 194 -2.15 -22.45 -5.42
C GLN A 194 -3.00 -22.89 -6.61
N ARG A 195 -3.23 -22.01 -7.58
CA ARG A 195 -3.96 -22.33 -8.80
C ARG A 195 -3.16 -22.07 -10.06
N LYS A 196 -3.51 -22.77 -11.12
CA LYS A 196 -3.01 -22.47 -12.46
C LYS A 196 -3.54 -21.11 -12.93
N PRO A 197 -2.79 -20.38 -13.78
CA PRO A 197 -3.29 -19.18 -14.40
C PRO A 197 -4.68 -19.41 -15.04
N TRP A 198 -5.59 -18.48 -14.72
CA TRP A 198 -6.97 -18.39 -15.24
C TRP A 198 -7.92 -19.52 -14.82
N ASP A 199 -7.59 -20.28 -13.79
CA ASP A 199 -8.52 -21.09 -13.01
C ASP A 199 -9.17 -20.19 -11.94
N VAL A 200 -10.11 -19.32 -12.37
CA VAL A 200 -10.59 -18.16 -11.62
C VAL A 200 -12.11 -17.94 -11.73
N ASP A 201 -12.87 -18.95 -12.09
CA ASP A 201 -14.31 -18.89 -12.30
C ASP A 201 -15.15 -18.61 -11.04
N ASP A 202 -14.54 -18.73 -9.85
CA ASP A 202 -15.12 -18.43 -8.54
C ASP A 202 -14.44 -17.24 -7.83
N VAL A 203 -13.57 -16.48 -8.53
CA VAL A 203 -12.82 -15.36 -7.95
C VAL A 203 -13.64 -14.08 -7.97
N ASP A 204 -13.84 -13.48 -6.80
CA ASP A 204 -14.53 -12.20 -6.63
C ASP A 204 -13.60 -11.01 -6.87
N VAL A 205 -12.33 -11.13 -6.44
CA VAL A 205 -11.31 -10.10 -6.56
C VAL A 205 -10.02 -10.70 -7.10
N LEU A 206 -9.54 -10.19 -8.22
CA LEU A 206 -8.20 -10.48 -8.75
C LEU A 206 -7.27 -9.31 -8.44
N TYR A 207 -6.35 -9.50 -7.50
CA TYR A 207 -5.33 -8.53 -7.15
C TYR A 207 -4.05 -8.78 -7.95
N VAL A 208 -3.70 -7.87 -8.85
CA VAL A 208 -2.58 -8.01 -9.79
C VAL A 208 -1.34 -7.30 -9.25
N ALA A 209 -0.38 -8.09 -8.79
CA ALA A 209 0.92 -7.64 -8.34
C ALA A 209 1.87 -7.43 -9.54
N GLY A 210 2.70 -6.38 -9.47
CA GLY A 210 3.70 -6.12 -10.49
C GLY A 210 4.77 -7.21 -10.56
N ILE A 211 5.30 -7.47 -11.74
CA ILE A 211 6.40 -8.42 -11.98
C ILE A 211 7.62 -7.60 -12.41
N PRO A 212 8.72 -7.56 -11.64
CA PRO A 212 9.92 -6.82 -12.00
C PRO A 212 10.48 -7.23 -13.36
N HIS A 213 11.07 -6.27 -14.10
CA HIS A 213 11.74 -6.58 -15.33
C HIS A 213 12.87 -7.62 -15.10
N GLY A 214 12.95 -8.63 -15.98
CA GLY A 214 13.94 -9.71 -15.88
C GLY A 214 13.65 -10.77 -14.81
N ALA A 215 12.58 -10.65 -14.02
CA ALA A 215 12.20 -11.68 -13.03
C ALA A 215 11.63 -12.94 -13.69
N LEU A 216 11.01 -12.81 -14.84
CA LEU A 216 10.54 -13.90 -15.71
C LEU A 216 10.91 -13.61 -17.16
N ASP A 217 11.03 -14.65 -17.97
CA ASP A 217 11.06 -14.54 -19.43
C ASP A 217 9.69 -14.15 -20.01
N GLU A 218 9.62 -13.80 -21.30
CA GLU A 218 8.37 -13.37 -21.92
C GLU A 218 7.25 -14.44 -21.88
N PRO A 219 7.50 -15.74 -22.11
CA PRO A 219 6.51 -16.77 -21.92
C PRO A 219 5.99 -16.86 -20.48
N GLY A 220 6.86 -16.69 -19.48
CA GLY A 220 6.49 -16.66 -18.05
C GLY A 220 5.61 -15.47 -17.72
N ARG A 221 5.99 -14.27 -18.19
CA ARG A 221 5.19 -13.05 -18.03
C ARG A 221 3.84 -13.16 -18.72
N ALA A 222 3.81 -13.67 -19.97
CA ALA A 222 2.57 -13.83 -20.74
C ALA A 222 1.57 -14.76 -20.07
N ARG A 223 2.03 -15.79 -19.34
CA ARG A 223 1.15 -16.69 -18.58
C ARG A 223 0.39 -16.01 -17.45
N LEU A 224 1.00 -14.98 -16.84
CA LEU A 224 0.44 -14.25 -15.69
C LEU A 224 -0.23 -12.92 -16.10
N ARG A 225 -0.15 -12.56 -17.38
CA ARG A 225 -0.70 -11.30 -17.92
C ARG A 225 -2.23 -11.39 -17.99
N VAL A 226 -2.90 -10.43 -17.39
CA VAL A 226 -4.35 -10.26 -17.48
C VAL A 226 -4.70 -9.66 -18.85
N ASP A 227 -5.09 -10.48 -19.77
CA ASP A 227 -5.59 -10.12 -21.09
C ASP A 227 -7.12 -10.35 -21.20
N ARG A 228 -7.72 -10.15 -22.38
CA ARG A 228 -9.15 -10.40 -22.59
C ARG A 228 -9.57 -11.85 -22.35
N LYS A 229 -8.67 -12.81 -22.58
CA LYS A 229 -8.93 -14.22 -22.29
C LYS A 229 -8.95 -14.49 -20.79
N ALA A 230 -8.01 -13.93 -20.06
CA ALA A 230 -7.98 -13.98 -18.61
C ALA A 230 -9.24 -13.34 -18.00
N LEU A 231 -9.63 -12.18 -18.51
CA LEU A 231 -10.87 -11.51 -18.07
C LEU A 231 -12.13 -12.34 -18.40
N ALA A 232 -12.16 -13.06 -19.53
CA ALA A 232 -13.29 -13.92 -19.85
C ALA A 232 -13.45 -15.13 -18.93
N ALA A 233 -12.38 -15.55 -18.24
CA ALA A 233 -12.42 -16.62 -17.24
C ALA A 233 -12.92 -16.15 -15.86
N LEU A 234 -12.89 -14.85 -15.58
CA LEU A 234 -13.42 -14.27 -14.35
C LEU A 234 -14.95 -14.17 -14.38
N PRO A 235 -15.62 -14.30 -13.23
CA PRO A 235 -17.04 -13.99 -13.11
C PRO A 235 -17.38 -12.58 -13.60
N PRO A 236 -18.58 -12.34 -14.16
CA PRO A 236 -18.97 -11.01 -14.63
C PRO A 236 -18.93 -9.92 -13.54
N GLY A 237 -19.15 -10.31 -12.29
CA GLY A 237 -19.12 -9.40 -11.14
C GLY A 237 -17.74 -9.26 -10.48
N ALA A 238 -16.71 -9.93 -10.96
CA ALA A 238 -15.38 -9.81 -10.38
C ALA A 238 -14.80 -8.40 -10.56
N VAL A 239 -13.86 -8.00 -9.70
CA VAL A 239 -13.08 -6.78 -9.83
C VAL A 239 -11.59 -7.11 -9.95
N VAL A 240 -10.86 -6.35 -10.76
CA VAL A 240 -9.40 -6.48 -10.93
C VAL A 240 -8.74 -5.22 -10.35
N LEU A 241 -7.95 -5.41 -9.30
CA LEU A 241 -7.25 -4.36 -8.57
C LEU A 241 -5.73 -4.48 -8.75
N SER A 242 -4.99 -3.39 -8.55
CA SER A 242 -3.53 -3.39 -8.59
C SER A 242 -2.97 -2.25 -7.75
N PRO A 243 -1.89 -2.47 -6.97
CA PRO A 243 -1.23 -1.41 -6.20
C PRO A 243 -0.45 -0.44 -7.09
N MET A 244 -0.40 -0.72 -8.39
CA MET A 244 0.38 0.02 -9.40
C MET A 244 1.86 0.26 -9.03
N PRO A 245 2.79 0.50 -9.97
CA PRO A 245 2.48 0.67 -11.40
C PRO A 245 2.13 -0.64 -12.08
N VAL A 246 1.30 -0.59 -13.10
CA VAL A 246 1.09 -1.68 -14.05
C VAL A 246 1.94 -1.41 -15.28
N ILE A 247 2.89 -2.29 -15.57
CA ILE A 247 3.77 -2.21 -16.76
C ILE A 247 3.07 -2.94 -17.91
N ASP A 248 3.02 -4.27 -17.82
CA ASP A 248 2.41 -5.15 -18.82
C ASP A 248 1.58 -6.29 -18.17
N GLU A 249 1.45 -6.28 -16.84
CA GLU A 249 0.68 -7.28 -16.09
C GLU A 249 -0.81 -7.25 -16.44
N ILE A 250 -1.31 -6.08 -16.83
CA ILE A 250 -2.64 -5.92 -17.44
C ILE A 250 -2.43 -5.42 -18.86
N ALA A 251 -2.80 -6.23 -19.82
CA ALA A 251 -2.63 -5.93 -21.24
C ALA A 251 -3.36 -4.63 -21.63
N SER A 252 -2.78 -3.85 -22.55
CA SER A 252 -3.34 -2.58 -22.97
C SER A 252 -4.77 -2.70 -23.50
N ASN A 253 -5.05 -3.78 -24.22
CA ASN A 253 -6.38 -4.09 -24.79
C ASN A 253 -7.38 -4.64 -23.77
N ALA A 254 -6.98 -4.83 -22.53
CA ALA A 254 -7.83 -5.28 -21.41
C ALA A 254 -8.20 -4.12 -20.46
N ARG A 255 -7.49 -2.99 -20.54
CA ARG A 255 -7.63 -1.87 -19.59
C ARG A 255 -8.95 -1.11 -19.67
N ASP A 256 -9.70 -1.29 -20.75
CA ASP A 256 -11.04 -0.72 -20.98
C ASP A 256 -12.18 -1.60 -20.45
N ASP A 257 -11.87 -2.77 -19.89
CA ASP A 257 -12.86 -3.63 -19.25
C ASP A 257 -13.37 -2.98 -17.95
N PRO A 258 -14.70 -2.88 -17.75
CA PRO A 258 -15.30 -2.21 -16.59
C PRO A 258 -14.95 -2.87 -15.23
N ARG A 259 -14.40 -4.07 -15.24
CA ARG A 259 -13.93 -4.75 -14.02
C ARG A 259 -12.54 -4.29 -13.57
N ILE A 260 -11.82 -3.52 -14.39
CA ILE A 260 -10.49 -2.97 -14.03
C ILE A 260 -10.69 -1.75 -13.12
N GLY A 261 -10.57 -1.95 -11.82
CA GLY A 261 -10.82 -0.94 -10.78
C GLY A 261 -9.55 -0.29 -10.18
N MET A 262 -8.39 -0.36 -10.85
CA MET A 262 -7.12 0.13 -10.29
C MET A 262 -7.07 1.65 -10.13
N PHE A 263 -7.82 2.42 -10.92
CA PHE A 263 -7.87 3.88 -10.81
C PHE A 263 -8.81 4.30 -9.68
N GLU A 264 -9.96 3.68 -9.56
CA GLU A 264 -10.88 3.86 -8.43
C GLU A 264 -10.18 3.53 -7.10
N GLN A 265 -9.40 2.43 -7.06
CA GLN A 265 -8.55 2.07 -5.93
C GLN A 265 -7.54 3.19 -5.62
N SER A 266 -6.93 3.79 -6.65
CA SER A 266 -6.00 4.91 -6.51
C SER A 266 -6.67 6.18 -5.99
N ASP A 267 -7.90 6.47 -6.44
CA ASP A 267 -8.68 7.63 -6.00
C ASP A 267 -9.11 7.46 -4.53
N ASP A 268 -9.55 6.28 -4.15
CA ASP A 268 -9.90 5.92 -2.77
C ASP A 268 -8.72 6.01 -1.81
N ALA A 269 -7.50 5.81 -2.30
CA ALA A 269 -6.27 5.93 -1.53
C ALA A 269 -6.10 7.30 -0.85
N LEU A 270 -6.66 8.37 -1.42
CA LEU A 270 -6.66 9.69 -0.82
C LEU A 270 -7.34 9.66 0.56
N PHE A 271 -8.54 9.10 0.64
CA PHE A 271 -9.35 9.11 1.86
C PHE A 271 -8.79 8.17 2.93
N VAL A 272 -8.20 7.04 2.52
CA VAL A 272 -7.51 6.13 3.46
C VAL A 272 -6.28 6.81 4.06
N ARG A 273 -5.49 7.55 3.26
CA ARG A 273 -4.35 8.33 3.78
C ARG A 273 -4.80 9.46 4.70
N MET A 274 -5.90 10.16 4.39
CA MET A 274 -6.48 11.16 5.28
C MET A 274 -6.87 10.54 6.63
N ALA A 275 -7.60 9.43 6.61
CA ALA A 275 -8.02 8.72 7.82
C ALA A 275 -6.82 8.21 8.65
N LEU A 276 -5.78 7.71 7.98
CA LEU A 276 -4.57 7.21 8.63
C LEU A 276 -3.78 8.34 9.31
N ILE A 277 -3.59 9.49 8.63
CA ILE A 277 -2.98 10.69 9.24
C ILE A 277 -3.78 11.13 10.45
N GLU A 278 -5.10 11.25 10.30
CA GLU A 278 -6.00 11.69 11.36
C GLU A 278 -5.93 10.77 12.59
N THR A 279 -6.01 9.46 12.38
CA THR A 279 -5.95 8.47 13.46
C THR A 279 -4.61 8.52 14.21
N ILE A 280 -3.49 8.52 13.49
CA ILE A 280 -2.15 8.56 14.10
C ILE A 280 -1.97 9.84 14.94
N LEU A 281 -2.42 10.99 14.45
CA LEU A 281 -2.23 12.26 15.13
C LEU A 281 -3.18 12.46 16.31
N ILE A 282 -4.42 11.97 16.23
CA ILE A 282 -5.35 12.01 17.37
C ILE A 282 -4.83 11.14 18.51
N GLU A 283 -4.35 9.93 18.21
CA GLU A 283 -3.79 9.04 19.22
C GLU A 283 -2.54 9.64 19.90
N ALA A 284 -1.69 10.33 19.13
CA ALA A 284 -0.52 11.00 19.69
C ALA A 284 -0.87 12.14 20.67
N LEU A 285 -2.08 12.69 20.60
CA LEU A 285 -2.55 13.71 21.54
C LEU A 285 -3.11 13.13 22.85
N LEU A 286 -3.35 11.81 22.90
CA LEU A 286 -3.91 11.11 24.05
C LEU A 286 -2.81 10.49 24.95
N VAL A 287 -1.57 10.53 24.51
CA VAL A 287 -0.38 10.03 25.22
C VAL A 287 0.45 11.19 25.75
#